data_2ff1bb78455f1cc95a77a87fe079a179
#
_entry.id   2ff1bb78455f1cc95a77a87fe079a179
#
_cell.length_a   1.000
_cell.length_b   1.000
_cell.length_c   1.000
_cell.angle_alpha   90.00
_cell.angle_beta   90.00
_cell.angle_gamma   90.00
#
_symmetry.space_group_name_H-M   'P 1'
#
loop_
_entity.id
_entity.type
_entity.pdbx_description
1 polymer ?
#
loop_
_entity_poly.entity_id
_entity_poly.type
_entity_poly.pdbx_seq_one_letter_code
_entity_poly.pdbx_strand_id
1 'polypeptide(L)'
;IMPISETVMLQIEIAGGTISHLQVVDPVSMKLLEVVDSYFIFPAKHFISDVPTRERAVMTIEAELKERLTEFDKEGKILEAERIKRRTRYDVAMIKEVGFCQGIENYSRHLSGKEPGVAPDTLLEYFPHNANGEPDFLTIIDESHVTVPQLEGMYSGDASRKNTLVEYGFRLPSAKDNR
;
A
#
# COMPACT_ATOMS: atom_id res chain seq x y z
N ILE A 1 -0.68 -11.33 21.40
CA ILE A 1 -0.42 -10.98 19.99
C ILE A 1 0.82 -11.74 19.53
N MET A 2 0.77 -12.35 18.36
CA MET A 2 1.93 -12.99 17.74
C MET A 2 2.36 -12.13 16.54
N PRO A 3 3.50 -11.46 16.60
CA PRO A 3 4.01 -10.67 15.48
C PRO A 3 4.38 -11.58 14.30
N ILE A 4 4.08 -11.14 13.07
CA ILE A 4 4.26 -11.98 11.86
C ILE A 4 5.72 -12.36 11.59
N SER A 5 6.65 -11.48 11.95
CA SER A 5 8.08 -11.66 11.69
C SER A 5 8.84 -12.37 12.80
N GLU A 6 8.14 -12.79 13.87
CA GLU A 6 8.81 -13.30 15.06
C GLU A 6 8.25 -14.66 15.50
N THR A 7 9.09 -15.43 16.17
CA THR A 7 8.76 -16.73 16.75
C THR A 7 8.27 -16.63 18.19
N VAL A 8 8.01 -15.43 18.67
CA VAL A 8 7.57 -15.14 20.04
C VAL A 8 6.15 -14.60 20.09
N MET A 9 5.52 -14.68 21.23
CA MET A 9 4.21 -14.08 21.48
C MET A 9 4.33 -12.93 22.48
N LEU A 10 3.72 -11.80 22.17
CA LEU A 10 3.60 -10.67 23.09
C LEU A 10 2.32 -10.80 23.89
N GLN A 11 2.45 -10.89 25.20
CA GLN A 11 1.34 -10.84 26.16
C GLN A 11 1.21 -9.41 26.67
N ILE A 12 0.01 -8.83 26.52
CA ILE A 12 -0.29 -7.46 26.92
C ILE A 12 -1.39 -7.50 27.97
N GLU A 13 -1.11 -6.98 29.15
CA GLU A 13 -2.11 -6.82 30.20
C GLU A 13 -2.61 -5.37 30.21
N ILE A 14 -3.94 -5.23 30.24
CA ILE A 14 -4.58 -3.92 30.23
C ILE A 14 -5.41 -3.78 31.51
N ALA A 15 -5.12 -2.76 32.29
CA ALA A 15 -5.87 -2.41 33.50
C ALA A 15 -6.34 -0.95 33.41
N GLY A 16 -7.63 -0.71 33.60
CA GLY A 16 -8.18 0.66 33.60
C GLY A 16 -8.01 1.41 32.26
N GLY A 17 -7.91 0.69 31.12
CA GLY A 17 -7.71 1.30 29.80
C GLY A 17 -6.25 1.64 29.47
N THR A 18 -5.30 1.31 30.37
CA THR A 18 -3.86 1.48 30.15
C THR A 18 -3.15 0.13 30.16
N ILE A 19 -2.03 0.06 29.44
CA ILE A 19 -1.17 -1.13 29.46
C ILE A 19 -0.46 -1.16 30.82
N SER A 20 -0.67 -2.23 31.58
CA SER A 20 -0.04 -2.43 32.89
C SER A 20 1.22 -3.30 32.80
N HIS A 21 1.25 -4.30 31.92
CA HIS A 21 2.40 -5.16 31.71
C HIS A 21 2.56 -5.58 30.26
N LEU A 22 3.81 -5.64 29.82
CA LEU A 22 4.23 -6.20 28.54
C LEU A 22 5.22 -7.33 28.75
N GLN A 23 4.93 -8.50 28.22
CA GLN A 23 5.76 -9.69 28.39
C GLN A 23 5.94 -10.42 27.06
N VAL A 24 7.17 -10.84 26.78
CA VAL A 24 7.51 -11.72 25.67
C VAL A 24 7.48 -13.15 26.19
N VAL A 25 6.69 -14.01 25.58
CA VAL A 25 6.51 -15.39 25.98
C VAL A 25 6.74 -16.36 24.80
N ASP A 26 7.19 -17.54 25.10
CA ASP A 26 7.26 -18.62 24.11
C ASP A 26 5.84 -19.07 23.75
N PRO A 27 5.47 -19.09 22.45
CA PRO A 27 4.08 -19.38 22.05
C PRO A 27 3.64 -20.81 22.26
N VAL A 28 4.57 -21.74 22.45
CA VAL A 28 4.27 -23.17 22.63
C VAL A 28 4.24 -23.54 24.12
N SER A 29 5.28 -23.18 24.86
CA SER A 29 5.40 -23.50 26.28
C SER A 29 4.75 -22.49 27.21
N MET A 30 4.37 -21.31 26.69
CA MET A 30 3.85 -20.19 27.45
C MET A 30 4.81 -19.68 28.54
N LYS A 31 6.08 -20.04 28.43
CA LYS A 31 7.10 -19.55 29.37
C LYS A 31 7.41 -18.09 29.12
N LEU A 32 7.52 -17.33 30.20
CA LEU A 32 8.03 -15.97 30.18
C LEU A 32 9.48 -15.99 29.70
N LEU A 33 9.76 -15.25 28.64
CA LEU A 33 11.12 -15.05 28.10
C LEU A 33 11.70 -13.72 28.61
N GLU A 34 10.91 -12.66 28.55
CA GLU A 34 11.35 -11.32 28.91
C GLU A 34 10.17 -10.44 29.33
N VAL A 35 10.42 -9.49 30.26
CA VAL A 35 9.51 -8.39 30.58
C VAL A 35 10.06 -7.13 29.93
N VAL A 36 9.26 -6.44 29.14
CA VAL A 36 9.67 -5.27 28.38
C VAL A 36 8.81 -4.06 28.71
N ASP A 37 9.40 -2.86 28.71
CA ASP A 37 8.69 -1.61 28.93
C ASP A 37 8.00 -1.09 27.67
N SER A 38 8.50 -1.49 26.50
CA SER A 38 7.96 -1.13 25.19
C SER A 38 8.22 -2.24 24.18
N TYR A 39 7.34 -2.35 23.18
CA TYR A 39 7.50 -3.29 22.10
C TYR A 39 6.95 -2.71 20.80
N PHE A 40 7.68 -2.87 19.70
CA PHE A 40 7.26 -2.35 18.40
C PHE A 40 6.57 -3.46 17.60
N ILE A 41 5.30 -3.26 17.29
CA ILE A 41 4.51 -4.19 16.47
C ILE A 41 4.40 -3.61 15.06
N PHE A 42 5.08 -4.27 14.12
CA PHE A 42 5.00 -3.88 12.72
C PHE A 42 3.65 -4.26 12.10
N PRO A 43 3.12 -3.45 11.19
CA PRO A 43 1.92 -3.80 10.44
C PRO A 43 2.11 -5.10 9.65
N ALA A 44 1.09 -5.96 9.68
CA ALA A 44 1.09 -7.23 8.95
C ALA A 44 0.70 -7.08 7.47
N LYS A 45 0.20 -5.92 7.07
CA LYS A 45 -0.30 -5.62 5.70
C LYS A 45 0.15 -4.25 5.26
N HIS A 46 0.35 -4.10 3.95
CA HIS A 46 0.58 -2.79 3.34
C HIS A 46 -0.72 -1.98 3.27
N PHE A 47 -0.59 -0.65 3.19
CA PHE A 47 -1.70 0.30 3.04
C PHE A 47 -2.75 0.22 4.17
N ILE A 48 -2.30 -0.03 5.41
CA ILE A 48 -3.15 0.15 6.58
C ILE A 48 -3.33 1.66 6.79
N SER A 49 -4.57 2.10 6.72
CA SER A 49 -4.95 3.50 6.90
C SER A 49 -6.03 3.64 7.96
N ASP A 50 -6.03 4.79 8.63
CA ASP A 50 -7.10 5.18 9.54
C ASP A 50 -8.42 5.45 8.81
N VAL A 51 -9.52 5.56 9.55
CA VAL A 51 -10.86 5.75 8.98
C VAL A 51 -10.94 7.04 8.13
N PRO A 52 -10.49 8.22 8.61
CA PRO A 52 -10.53 9.45 7.82
C PRO A 52 -9.76 9.37 6.50
N THR A 53 -8.58 8.75 6.51
CA THR A 53 -7.77 8.55 5.30
C THR A 53 -8.47 7.64 4.30
N ARG A 54 -9.14 6.56 4.76
CA ARG A 54 -9.91 5.68 3.90
C ARG A 54 -11.12 6.37 3.27
N GLU A 55 -11.86 7.16 4.05
CA GLU A 55 -13.01 7.91 3.56
C GLU A 55 -12.60 8.91 2.46
N ARG A 56 -11.52 9.66 2.69
CA ARG A 56 -10.94 10.55 1.69
C ARG A 56 -10.53 9.80 0.43
N ALA A 57 -9.81 8.68 0.57
CA ALA A 57 -9.38 7.87 -0.56
C ALA A 57 -10.58 7.35 -1.36
N VAL A 58 -11.63 6.88 -0.72
CA VAL A 58 -12.85 6.41 -1.37
C VAL A 58 -13.50 7.54 -2.17
N MET A 59 -13.61 8.74 -1.61
CA MET A 59 -14.19 9.88 -2.33
C MET A 59 -13.39 10.21 -3.60
N THR A 60 -12.08 10.21 -3.52
CA THR A 60 -11.20 10.51 -4.67
C THR A 60 -11.19 9.38 -5.71
N ILE A 61 -11.29 8.11 -5.30
CA ILE A 61 -11.46 6.96 -6.20
C ILE A 61 -12.80 7.04 -6.94
N GLU A 62 -13.89 7.35 -6.25
CA GLU A 62 -15.22 7.48 -6.85
C GLU A 62 -15.27 8.67 -7.84
N ALA A 63 -14.56 9.77 -7.54
CA ALA A 63 -14.44 10.91 -8.45
C ALA A 63 -13.69 10.53 -9.73
N GLU A 64 -12.51 9.89 -9.61
CA GLU A 64 -11.73 9.42 -10.76
C GLU A 64 -12.53 8.39 -11.60
N LEU A 65 -13.25 7.49 -10.95
CA LEU A 65 -14.13 6.55 -11.66
C LEU A 65 -15.16 7.28 -12.51
N LYS A 66 -15.81 8.31 -11.96
CA LYS A 66 -16.82 9.10 -12.68
C LYS A 66 -16.23 9.79 -13.91
N GLU A 67 -15.05 10.39 -13.77
CA GLU A 67 -14.34 11.00 -14.89
C GLU A 67 -14.02 9.98 -15.97
N ARG A 68 -13.45 8.82 -15.57
CA ARG A 68 -13.09 7.76 -16.53
C ARG A 68 -14.29 7.14 -17.24
N LEU A 69 -15.41 6.99 -16.57
CA LEU A 69 -16.65 6.54 -17.20
C LEU A 69 -17.15 7.53 -18.26
N THR A 70 -17.05 8.84 -17.97
CA THR A 70 -17.42 9.88 -18.94
C THR A 70 -16.53 9.87 -20.18
N GLU A 71 -15.23 9.59 -20.02
CA GLU A 71 -14.28 9.45 -21.14
C GLU A 71 -14.65 8.22 -21.99
N PHE A 72 -14.84 7.06 -21.38
CA PHE A 72 -15.23 5.84 -22.10
C PHE A 72 -16.58 5.96 -22.82
N ASP A 73 -17.54 6.68 -22.24
CA ASP A 73 -18.83 6.94 -22.88
C ASP A 73 -18.65 7.78 -24.16
N LYS A 74 -17.83 8.85 -24.10
CA LYS A 74 -17.51 9.67 -25.27
C LYS A 74 -16.77 8.89 -26.36
N GLU A 75 -15.94 7.91 -25.98
CA GLU A 75 -15.19 7.05 -26.89
C GLU A 75 -16.03 5.86 -27.41
N GLY A 76 -17.26 5.66 -26.92
CA GLY A 76 -18.10 4.50 -27.26
C GLY A 76 -17.60 3.16 -26.69
N LYS A 77 -16.72 3.20 -25.69
CA LYS A 77 -16.11 2.01 -25.03
C LYS A 77 -17.00 1.46 -23.91
N ILE A 78 -18.17 0.93 -24.27
CA ILE A 78 -19.19 0.48 -23.33
C ILE A 78 -18.69 -0.68 -22.46
N LEU A 79 -17.93 -1.61 -23.04
CA LEU A 79 -17.46 -2.80 -22.35
C LEU A 79 -16.39 -2.46 -21.30
N GLU A 80 -15.49 -1.56 -21.64
CA GLU A 80 -14.46 -1.03 -20.76
C GLU A 80 -15.07 -0.24 -19.60
N ALA A 81 -16.08 0.58 -19.90
CA ALA A 81 -16.83 1.34 -18.90
C ALA A 81 -17.51 0.42 -17.88
N GLU A 82 -18.22 -0.62 -18.34
CA GLU A 82 -18.89 -1.55 -17.42
C GLU A 82 -17.89 -2.36 -16.60
N ARG A 83 -16.77 -2.75 -17.20
CA ARG A 83 -15.71 -3.50 -16.52
C ARG A 83 -15.08 -2.70 -15.38
N ILE A 84 -14.64 -1.46 -15.67
CA ILE A 84 -14.01 -0.61 -14.65
C ILE A 84 -15.00 -0.24 -13.56
N LYS A 85 -16.25 0.10 -13.92
CA LYS A 85 -17.32 0.42 -12.98
C LYS A 85 -17.57 -0.71 -11.98
N ARG A 86 -17.74 -1.94 -12.46
CA ARG A 86 -18.00 -3.10 -11.61
C ARG A 86 -16.81 -3.42 -10.72
N ARG A 87 -15.58 -3.38 -11.27
CA ARG A 87 -14.36 -3.65 -10.52
C ARG A 87 -14.15 -2.61 -9.42
N THR A 88 -14.17 -1.33 -9.76
CA THR A 88 -13.90 -0.26 -8.79
C THR A 88 -14.95 -0.20 -7.69
N ARG A 89 -16.24 -0.40 -8.01
CA ARG A 89 -17.29 -0.45 -6.99
C ARG A 89 -17.11 -1.60 -6.00
N TYR A 90 -16.70 -2.75 -6.48
CA TYR A 90 -16.38 -3.88 -5.62
C TYR A 90 -15.18 -3.56 -4.71
N ASP A 91 -14.10 -3.03 -5.28
CA ASP A 91 -12.89 -2.68 -4.53
C ASP A 91 -13.19 -1.60 -3.46
N VAL A 92 -13.98 -0.58 -3.80
CA VAL A 92 -14.44 0.46 -2.86
C VAL A 92 -15.26 -0.13 -1.72
N ALA A 93 -16.19 -1.05 -2.02
CA ALA A 93 -16.97 -1.73 -0.98
C ALA A 93 -16.04 -2.50 -0.03
N MET A 94 -15.07 -3.23 -0.55
CA MET A 94 -14.08 -3.94 0.27
C MET A 94 -13.22 -3.00 1.11
N ILE A 95 -12.80 -1.86 0.57
CA ILE A 95 -12.04 -0.84 1.32
C ILE A 95 -12.89 -0.26 2.45
N LYS A 96 -14.18 0.01 2.22
CA LYS A 96 -15.11 0.52 3.24
C LYS A 96 -15.33 -0.49 4.37
N GLU A 97 -15.61 -1.74 4.05
CA GLU A 97 -16.02 -2.76 5.01
C GLU A 97 -14.82 -3.39 5.75
N VAL A 98 -13.77 -3.73 5.02
CA VAL A 98 -12.63 -4.51 5.53
C VAL A 98 -11.36 -3.68 5.68
N GLY A 99 -11.31 -2.49 5.06
CA GLY A 99 -10.11 -1.64 5.00
C GLY A 99 -9.06 -2.13 3.99
N PHE A 100 -9.38 -3.12 3.17
CA PHE A 100 -8.46 -3.73 2.22
C PHE A 100 -9.21 -4.30 1.01
N CYS A 101 -8.58 -4.27 -0.16
CA CYS A 101 -9.03 -5.00 -1.35
C CYS A 101 -7.85 -5.66 -2.06
N GLN A 102 -8.12 -6.67 -2.87
CA GLN A 102 -7.08 -7.30 -3.68
C GLN A 102 -6.61 -6.33 -4.79
N GLY A 103 -5.31 -6.04 -4.81
CA GLY A 103 -4.74 -5.05 -5.71
C GLY A 103 -4.84 -3.62 -5.18
N ILE A 104 -4.88 -3.46 -3.86
CA ILE A 104 -4.97 -2.15 -3.18
C ILE A 104 -3.85 -1.20 -3.59
N GLU A 105 -2.69 -1.72 -4.01
CA GLU A 105 -1.58 -0.95 -4.53
C GLU A 105 -1.94 -0.11 -5.77
N ASN A 106 -2.98 -0.48 -6.52
CA ASN A 106 -3.47 0.31 -7.65
C ASN A 106 -4.20 1.59 -7.22
N TYR A 107 -4.50 1.71 -5.94
CA TYR A 107 -5.10 2.88 -5.31
C TYR A 107 -4.12 3.63 -4.40
N SER A 108 -2.82 3.34 -4.50
CA SER A 108 -1.76 3.89 -3.63
C SER A 108 -1.78 5.42 -3.57
N ARG A 109 -1.96 6.10 -4.71
CA ARG A 109 -2.09 7.56 -4.77
C ARG A 109 -3.20 8.09 -3.88
N HIS A 110 -4.39 7.49 -3.96
CA HIS A 110 -5.55 7.91 -3.17
C HIS A 110 -5.36 7.67 -1.68
N LEU A 111 -4.76 6.54 -1.33
CA LEU A 111 -4.50 6.17 0.06
C LEU A 111 -3.39 7.02 0.69
N SER A 112 -2.34 7.33 -0.05
CA SER A 112 -1.26 8.21 0.41
C SER A 112 -1.59 9.70 0.33
N GLY A 113 -2.59 10.09 -0.46
CA GLY A 113 -2.96 11.49 -0.71
C GLY A 113 -1.93 12.25 -1.55
N LYS A 114 -1.10 11.54 -2.32
CA LYS A 114 -0.11 12.15 -3.22
C LYS A 114 -0.75 12.73 -4.48
N GLU A 115 -0.07 13.71 -5.06
CA GLU A 115 -0.49 14.31 -6.32
C GLU A 115 -0.39 13.33 -7.50
N PRO A 116 -1.19 13.52 -8.57
CA PRO A 116 -1.10 12.71 -9.77
C PRO A 116 0.32 12.69 -10.35
N GLY A 117 0.79 11.52 -10.75
CA GLY A 117 2.12 11.31 -11.32
C GLY A 117 3.24 11.12 -10.29
N VAL A 118 2.95 11.26 -8.98
CA VAL A 118 3.92 11.01 -7.92
C VAL A 118 3.90 9.53 -7.53
N ALA A 119 5.08 8.90 -7.56
CA ALA A 119 5.22 7.51 -7.15
C ALA A 119 4.94 7.32 -5.64
N PRO A 120 4.51 6.14 -5.20
CA PRO A 120 4.41 5.82 -3.79
C PRO A 120 5.80 5.84 -3.15
N ASP A 121 5.83 5.92 -1.81
CA ASP A 121 7.08 5.86 -1.06
C ASP A 121 7.75 4.51 -1.29
N THR A 122 9.03 4.57 -1.64
CA THR A 122 9.89 3.40 -1.81
C THR A 122 10.66 3.13 -0.53
N LEU A 123 11.32 1.98 -0.43
CA LEU A 123 12.20 1.69 0.70
C LEU A 123 13.27 2.77 0.90
N LEU A 124 13.74 3.38 -0.17
CA LEU A 124 14.78 4.41 -0.12
C LEU A 124 14.32 5.70 0.55
N GLU A 125 13.01 6.01 0.52
CA GLU A 125 12.42 7.18 1.17
C GLU A 125 12.52 7.10 2.72
N TYR A 126 12.68 5.90 3.27
CA TYR A 126 12.81 5.70 4.72
C TYR A 126 14.25 5.83 5.23
N PHE A 127 15.24 5.94 4.35
CA PHE A 127 16.62 6.20 4.74
C PHE A 127 16.85 7.69 5.05
N PRO A 128 17.91 8.05 5.78
CA PRO A 128 18.18 9.43 6.14
C PRO A 128 18.29 10.37 4.94
N HIS A 129 17.71 11.55 5.06
CA HIS A 129 17.81 12.64 4.12
C HIS A 129 18.32 13.90 4.83
N ASN A 130 19.08 14.72 4.13
CA ASN A 130 19.56 16.00 4.64
C ASN A 130 18.42 17.05 4.70
N ALA A 131 18.74 18.23 5.22
CA ALA A 131 17.76 19.31 5.36
C ALA A 131 17.17 19.81 4.01
N ASN A 132 17.84 19.52 2.90
CA ASN A 132 17.39 19.86 1.55
C ASN A 132 16.54 18.76 0.90
N GLY A 133 16.33 17.62 1.60
CA GLY A 133 15.61 16.46 1.08
C GLY A 133 16.44 15.55 0.18
N GLU A 134 17.76 15.74 0.11
CA GLU A 134 18.65 14.87 -0.66
C GLU A 134 19.06 13.65 0.17
N PRO A 135 19.29 12.47 -0.45
CA PRO A 135 19.74 11.29 0.26
C PRO A 135 21.05 11.53 1.04
N ASP A 136 21.07 11.20 2.33
CA ASP A 136 22.23 11.24 3.21
C ASP A 136 22.68 9.81 3.55
N PHE A 137 22.76 8.96 2.53
CA PHE A 137 23.20 7.56 2.64
C PHE A 137 23.86 7.10 1.35
N LEU A 138 24.70 6.06 1.45
CA LEU A 138 25.36 5.41 0.33
C LEU A 138 24.60 4.14 -0.07
N THR A 139 24.21 4.04 -1.33
CA THR A 139 23.65 2.81 -1.91
C THR A 139 24.73 2.04 -2.65
N ILE A 140 24.95 0.79 -2.27
CA ILE A 140 25.86 -0.14 -2.94
C ILE A 140 25.01 -1.20 -3.62
N ILE A 141 25.11 -1.29 -4.95
CA ILE A 141 24.36 -2.27 -5.76
C ILE A 141 25.35 -3.36 -6.17
N ASP A 142 25.18 -4.55 -5.61
CA ASP A 142 25.93 -5.73 -6.01
C ASP A 142 25.53 -6.18 -7.41
N GLU A 143 26.50 -6.65 -8.19
CA GLU A 143 26.32 -7.05 -9.60
C GLU A 143 25.53 -5.99 -10.42
N SER A 144 25.89 -4.73 -10.25
CA SER A 144 25.16 -3.59 -10.83
C SER A 144 25.02 -3.67 -12.37
N HIS A 145 25.97 -4.32 -13.05
CA HIS A 145 25.93 -4.54 -14.49
C HIS A 145 24.77 -5.45 -14.95
N VAL A 146 24.23 -6.28 -14.06
CA VAL A 146 23.04 -7.11 -14.29
C VAL A 146 21.81 -6.47 -13.66
N THR A 147 21.92 -6.01 -12.42
CA THR A 147 20.79 -5.50 -11.62
C THR A 147 20.17 -4.25 -12.22
N VAL A 148 20.99 -3.28 -12.65
CA VAL A 148 20.46 -2.00 -13.18
C VAL A 148 19.70 -2.20 -14.50
N PRO A 149 20.23 -2.89 -15.53
CA PRO A 149 19.46 -3.17 -16.73
C PRO A 149 18.18 -3.99 -16.48
N GLN A 150 18.20 -4.90 -15.50
CA GLN A 150 17.01 -5.66 -15.12
C GLN A 150 15.92 -4.75 -14.54
N LEU A 151 16.26 -3.82 -13.66
CA LEU A 151 15.32 -2.85 -13.09
C LEU A 151 14.72 -1.94 -14.17
N GLU A 152 15.53 -1.46 -15.12
CA GLU A 152 15.05 -0.68 -16.26
C GLU A 152 14.05 -1.47 -17.12
N GLY A 153 14.36 -2.74 -17.38
CA GLY A 153 13.47 -3.66 -18.11
C GLY A 153 12.15 -3.91 -17.37
N MET A 154 12.20 -4.08 -16.05
CA MET A 154 11.03 -4.25 -15.19
C MET A 154 10.13 -3.00 -15.21
N TYR A 155 10.71 -1.81 -15.11
CA TYR A 155 9.97 -0.55 -15.20
C TYR A 155 9.22 -0.43 -16.53
N SER A 156 9.88 -0.64 -17.65
CA SER A 156 9.29 -0.57 -18.98
C SER A 156 8.17 -1.60 -19.19
N GLY A 157 8.39 -2.82 -18.70
CA GLY A 157 7.38 -3.90 -18.76
C GLY A 157 6.15 -3.60 -17.91
N ASP A 158 6.32 -3.09 -16.68
CA ASP A 158 5.22 -2.73 -15.81
C ASP A 158 4.43 -1.53 -16.35
N ALA A 159 5.11 -0.51 -16.88
CA ALA A 159 4.47 0.64 -17.51
C ALA A 159 3.60 0.22 -18.71
N SER A 160 4.11 -0.65 -19.58
CA SER A 160 3.36 -1.19 -20.72
C SER A 160 2.14 -1.98 -20.26
N ARG A 161 2.31 -2.87 -19.29
CA ARG A 161 1.21 -3.66 -18.71
C ARG A 161 0.12 -2.76 -18.11
N LYS A 162 0.49 -1.75 -17.32
CA LYS A 162 -0.46 -0.83 -16.67
C LYS A 162 -1.20 0.03 -17.70
N ASN A 163 -0.50 0.49 -18.74
CA ASN A 163 -1.14 1.22 -19.84
C ASN A 163 -2.27 0.39 -20.47
N THR A 164 -1.98 -0.86 -20.81
CA THR A 164 -2.97 -1.80 -21.36
C THR A 164 -4.14 -2.01 -20.39
N LEU A 165 -3.88 -2.24 -19.10
CA LEU A 165 -4.93 -2.45 -18.11
C LEU A 165 -5.86 -1.23 -17.95
N VAL A 166 -5.31 -0.02 -18.03
CA VAL A 166 -6.09 1.23 -17.96
C VAL A 166 -6.89 1.45 -19.25
N GLU A 167 -6.26 1.22 -20.40
CA GLU A 167 -6.90 1.40 -21.71
C GLU A 167 -8.14 0.50 -21.87
N TYR A 168 -8.03 -0.74 -21.43
CA TYR A 168 -9.12 -1.74 -21.54
C TYR A 168 -10.05 -1.80 -20.31
N GLY A 169 -10.01 -0.81 -19.42
CA GLY A 169 -10.94 -0.68 -18.29
C GLY A 169 -10.76 -1.71 -17.18
N PHE A 170 -9.57 -2.25 -17.00
CA PHE A 170 -9.25 -3.15 -15.87
C PHE A 170 -8.73 -2.39 -14.63
N ARG A 171 -8.18 -1.18 -14.82
CA ARG A 171 -7.66 -0.32 -13.76
C ARG A 171 -8.00 1.14 -14.03
N LEU A 172 -8.08 1.93 -12.95
CA LEU A 172 -8.18 3.39 -13.05
C LEU A 172 -6.84 3.99 -13.52
N PRO A 173 -6.84 5.19 -14.12
CA PRO A 173 -5.62 5.87 -14.54
C PRO A 173 -4.56 6.02 -13.45
N SER A 174 -4.97 6.26 -12.19
CA SER A 174 -4.10 6.36 -11.01
C SER A 174 -3.25 5.12 -10.72
N ALA A 175 -3.63 3.94 -11.23
CA ALA A 175 -2.82 2.74 -11.11
C ALA A 175 -1.43 2.87 -11.77
N LYS A 176 -1.27 3.80 -12.73
CA LYS A 176 0.01 4.11 -13.38
C LYS A 176 1.00 4.81 -12.45
N ASP A 177 0.52 5.45 -11.39
CA ASP A 177 1.34 6.18 -10.44
C ASP A 177 2.08 5.24 -9.48
N ASN A 178 1.59 4.01 -9.32
CA ASN A 178 2.28 2.96 -8.57
C ASN A 178 3.35 2.29 -9.44
N ARG A 179 4.53 2.89 -9.51
CA ARG A 179 5.66 2.49 -10.36
C ARG A 179 7.00 2.59 -9.62
#